data_67adce339e2cb9d1e56bdf8b7160d138
#
_entry.id   67adce339e2cb9d1e56bdf8b7160d138
#
_cell.length_a   1.000
_cell.length_b   1.000
_cell.length_c   1.000
_cell.angle_alpha   90.00
_cell.angle_beta   90.00
_cell.angle_gamma   90.00
#
_symmetry.space_group_name_H-M   'P 1'
#
loop_
_entity.id
_entity.type
_entity.pdbx_description
1 polymer ?
#
loop_
_entity_poly.entity_id
_entity_poly.type
_entity_poly.pdbx_seq_one_letter_code
_entity_poly.pdbx_strand_id
1 'polypeptide(L)'
;MLRELIATLKAVGKSTELHQTDDGTRLLILPYGGRILGVFAPGSEENFLWTNSALNSVESAQTYYASDDWQNSGGDRTWVAPEVDFFFPKFPNVDIAGYWQPRSLDPGNYELTKTNHGVKLTNRLNIEGFRSKKRVELEITKSVAAAPNPLRYDAAIRIDAIEYAGHTLLTSLRILDPDPNDAPLVGLWSLTQMPHQGELFIPTYSRTEPRIYFGLVDTPPDELATSDRLVRFKMRAAGEHKIGVRAAITTGRIGYIYPTGNQHALIVRNFFVNPSGEYADVPWTEPEDRGYSTQACSVNSRWGMFSEMEYHVPAIGEGTGLRQIVDRSQLWAFRGSREDIEKIARALLSYEI
;
A
#
# COMPACT_ATOMS: atom_id res chain seq x y z
N MET A 1 -20.88 6.26 3.25
CA MET A 1 -20.18 7.35 2.53
C MET A 1 -19.25 8.12 3.49
N LEU A 2 -18.47 9.12 3.08
CA LEU A 2 -17.44 9.75 3.94
C LEU A 2 -17.96 10.20 5.30
N ARG A 3 -19.10 10.92 5.35
CA ARG A 3 -19.69 11.41 6.61
C ARG A 3 -20.10 10.28 7.55
N GLU A 4 -20.65 9.21 7.02
CA GLU A 4 -21.08 8.04 7.80
C GLU A 4 -19.86 7.30 8.35
N LEU A 5 -18.81 7.11 7.54
CA LEU A 5 -17.55 6.50 7.97
C LEU A 5 -16.92 7.28 9.13
N ILE A 6 -16.85 8.62 9.02
CA ILE A 6 -16.35 9.48 10.11
C ILE A 6 -17.21 9.34 11.36
N ALA A 7 -18.55 9.34 11.21
CA ALA A 7 -19.46 9.20 12.34
C ALA A 7 -19.32 7.84 13.02
N THR A 8 -19.21 6.76 12.25
CA THR A 8 -18.99 5.40 12.76
C THR A 8 -17.67 5.31 13.54
N LEU A 9 -16.57 5.77 12.96
CA LEU A 9 -15.26 5.74 13.62
C LEU A 9 -15.27 6.55 14.92
N LYS A 10 -15.87 7.74 14.92
CA LYS A 10 -16.03 8.57 16.13
C LYS A 10 -16.83 7.86 17.21
N ALA A 11 -17.94 7.20 16.84
CA ALA A 11 -18.81 6.49 17.78
C ALA A 11 -18.10 5.31 18.47
N VAL A 12 -17.11 4.70 17.79
CA VAL A 12 -16.29 3.62 18.36
C VAL A 12 -14.94 4.10 18.94
N GLY A 13 -14.82 5.40 19.21
CA GLY A 13 -13.65 5.99 19.87
C GLY A 13 -12.39 6.08 18.97
N LYS A 14 -12.53 5.98 17.66
CA LYS A 14 -11.40 6.15 16.72
C LYS A 14 -11.39 7.59 16.20
N SER A 15 -10.38 8.36 16.61
CA SER A 15 -10.18 9.71 16.10
C SER A 15 -9.77 9.69 14.63
N THR A 16 -10.26 10.65 13.87
CA THR A 16 -9.90 10.86 12.46
C THR A 16 -9.57 12.32 12.20
N GLU A 17 -8.76 12.58 11.19
CA GLU A 17 -8.53 13.90 10.62
C GLU A 17 -8.95 13.90 9.16
N LEU A 18 -9.81 14.84 8.78
CA LEU A 18 -10.16 15.10 7.40
C LEU A 18 -9.31 16.27 6.90
N HIS A 19 -8.25 15.95 6.16
CA HIS A 19 -7.37 16.94 5.55
C HIS A 19 -7.82 17.25 4.14
N GLN A 20 -8.00 18.53 3.82
CA GLN A 20 -8.29 19.01 2.46
C GLN A 20 -7.08 19.73 1.89
N THR A 21 -6.67 19.34 0.71
CA THR A 21 -5.58 19.98 -0.04
C THR A 21 -6.08 21.18 -0.86
N ASP A 22 -5.17 22.01 -1.38
CA ASP A 22 -5.52 23.23 -2.11
C ASP A 22 -6.28 22.95 -3.41
N ASP A 23 -6.10 21.78 -4.02
CA ASP A 23 -6.84 21.33 -5.20
C ASP A 23 -8.23 20.72 -4.87
N GLY A 24 -8.60 20.73 -3.60
CA GLY A 24 -9.88 20.22 -3.11
C GLY A 24 -9.93 18.72 -2.84
N THR A 25 -8.85 17.97 -3.08
CA THR A 25 -8.73 16.57 -2.66
C THR A 25 -8.94 16.46 -1.15
N ARG A 26 -9.75 15.49 -0.71
CA ARG A 26 -9.97 15.23 0.71
C ARG A 26 -9.38 13.87 1.09
N LEU A 27 -8.60 13.86 2.18
CA LEU A 27 -7.92 12.70 2.71
C LEU A 27 -8.45 12.42 4.12
N LEU A 28 -9.04 11.25 4.32
CA LEU A 28 -9.44 10.79 5.64
C LEU A 28 -8.27 10.05 6.28
N ILE A 29 -7.69 10.63 7.31
CA ILE A 29 -6.55 10.09 8.03
C ILE A 29 -7.03 9.44 9.31
N LEU A 30 -6.63 8.20 9.53
CA LEU A 30 -6.89 7.42 10.72
C LEU A 30 -5.56 7.15 11.43
N PRO A 31 -5.25 7.81 12.56
CA PRO A 31 -4.02 7.55 13.33
C PRO A 31 -3.92 6.09 13.79
N TYR A 32 -5.03 5.45 14.08
CA TYR A 32 -5.08 4.02 14.37
C TYR A 32 -4.63 3.20 13.15
N GLY A 33 -3.39 2.70 13.18
CA GLY A 33 -2.71 2.03 12.07
C GLY A 33 -1.94 2.98 11.13
N GLY A 34 -1.86 4.29 11.45
CA GLY A 34 -1.13 5.27 10.62
C GLY A 34 -1.63 5.36 9.19
N ARG A 35 -2.96 5.28 8.98
CA ARG A 35 -3.59 5.06 7.68
C ARG A 35 -4.07 6.35 7.02
N ILE A 36 -3.92 6.41 5.69
CA ILE A 36 -4.79 7.24 4.85
C ILE A 36 -5.97 6.34 4.48
N LEU A 37 -7.06 6.42 5.26
CA LEU A 37 -8.20 5.50 5.15
C LEU A 37 -9.06 5.80 3.92
N GLY A 38 -9.02 7.04 3.43
CA GLY A 38 -9.79 7.41 2.26
C GLY A 38 -9.18 8.55 1.47
N VAL A 39 -9.38 8.48 0.16
CA VAL A 39 -9.01 9.48 -0.83
C VAL A 39 -10.26 9.81 -1.63
N PHE A 40 -10.63 11.10 -1.66
CA PHE A 40 -11.88 11.57 -2.26
C PHE A 40 -11.61 12.75 -3.20
N ALA A 41 -12.22 12.71 -4.38
CA ALA A 41 -12.20 13.83 -5.30
C ALA A 41 -12.97 15.03 -4.73
N PRO A 42 -12.71 16.25 -5.21
CA PRO A 42 -13.47 17.45 -4.84
C PRO A 42 -14.98 17.22 -5.03
N GLY A 43 -15.76 17.46 -3.98
CA GLY A 43 -17.22 17.29 -4.02
C GLY A 43 -17.74 15.84 -3.96
N SER A 44 -16.90 14.83 -4.13
CA SER A 44 -17.30 13.41 -4.16
C SER A 44 -17.30 12.79 -2.76
N GLU A 45 -18.33 12.03 -2.41
CA GLU A 45 -18.40 11.26 -1.16
C GLU A 45 -17.89 9.81 -1.33
N GLU A 46 -17.46 9.44 -2.55
CA GLU A 46 -17.04 8.10 -2.89
C GLU A 46 -15.53 7.93 -2.72
N ASN A 47 -15.15 6.95 -1.91
CA ASN A 47 -13.75 6.64 -1.62
C ASN A 47 -13.10 5.88 -2.78
N PHE A 48 -11.90 6.25 -3.16
CA PHE A 48 -11.10 5.47 -4.11
C PHE A 48 -10.49 4.21 -3.47
N LEU A 49 -10.25 4.24 -2.16
CA LEU A 49 -9.62 3.14 -1.45
C LEU A 49 -10.66 2.19 -0.84
N TRP A 50 -10.27 0.93 -0.68
CA TRP A 50 -11.09 -0.03 0.06
C TRP A 50 -11.10 0.30 1.54
N THR A 51 -12.26 0.14 2.15
CA THR A 51 -12.46 0.16 3.60
C THR A 51 -13.18 -1.10 4.03
N ASN A 52 -12.84 -1.61 5.21
CA ASN A 52 -13.47 -2.81 5.74
C ASN A 52 -14.98 -2.59 5.93
N SER A 53 -15.79 -3.54 5.45
CA SER A 53 -17.25 -3.49 5.57
C SER A 53 -17.74 -3.46 7.03
N ALA A 54 -16.94 -3.93 7.98
CA ALA A 54 -17.22 -3.78 9.40
C ALA A 54 -17.37 -2.30 9.84
N LEU A 55 -16.84 -1.36 9.07
CA LEU A 55 -16.97 0.08 9.33
C LEU A 55 -18.27 0.71 8.79
N ASN A 56 -19.14 -0.09 8.16
CA ASN A 56 -20.39 0.41 7.59
C ASN A 56 -21.47 0.73 8.64
N SER A 57 -21.36 0.20 9.87
CA SER A 57 -22.25 0.54 10.98
C SER A 57 -21.49 0.64 12.30
N VAL A 58 -22.06 1.34 13.26
CA VAL A 58 -21.48 1.46 14.61
C VAL A 58 -21.41 0.10 15.30
N GLU A 59 -22.45 -0.71 15.19
CA GLU A 59 -22.53 -2.03 15.82
C GLU A 59 -21.45 -2.99 15.30
N SER A 60 -21.31 -3.11 13.98
CA SER A 60 -20.27 -3.94 13.37
C SER A 60 -18.87 -3.43 13.68
N ALA A 61 -18.66 -2.10 13.68
CA ALA A 61 -17.39 -1.50 14.02
C ALA A 61 -17.00 -1.70 15.50
N GLN A 62 -17.96 -1.66 16.42
CA GLN A 62 -17.72 -1.97 17.84
C GLN A 62 -17.22 -3.41 18.01
N THR A 63 -17.93 -4.38 17.43
CA THR A 63 -17.54 -5.79 17.46
C THR A 63 -16.14 -5.99 16.86
N TYR A 64 -15.90 -5.36 15.70
CA TYR A 64 -14.64 -5.45 14.97
C TYR A 64 -13.45 -4.92 15.77
N TYR A 65 -13.55 -3.73 16.37
CA TYR A 65 -12.46 -3.14 17.15
C TYR A 65 -12.32 -3.71 18.56
N ALA A 66 -13.31 -4.47 19.06
CA ALA A 66 -13.22 -5.20 20.31
C ALA A 66 -12.55 -6.59 20.15
N SER A 67 -12.37 -7.06 18.93
CA SER A 67 -11.70 -8.33 18.64
C SER A 67 -10.20 -8.26 18.92
N ASP A 68 -9.62 -9.40 19.32
CA ASP A 68 -8.17 -9.58 19.42
C ASP A 68 -7.49 -9.84 18.09
N ASP A 69 -8.27 -10.01 17.02
CA ASP A 69 -7.75 -10.18 15.66
C ASP A 69 -7.10 -8.92 15.14
N TRP A 70 -6.35 -9.04 14.05
CA TRP A 70 -5.83 -7.88 13.35
C TRP A 70 -6.96 -7.04 12.74
N GLN A 71 -7.01 -5.75 13.13
CA GLN A 71 -8.04 -4.83 12.64
C GLN A 71 -7.59 -4.13 11.35
N ASN A 72 -7.81 -4.80 10.21
CA ASN A 72 -7.55 -4.23 8.90
C ASN A 72 -8.65 -3.24 8.49
N SER A 73 -8.54 -1.98 8.88
CA SER A 73 -9.52 -0.94 8.57
C SER A 73 -9.58 -0.56 7.08
N GLY A 74 -8.55 -0.91 6.29
CA GLY A 74 -8.45 -0.52 4.88
C GLY A 74 -7.47 0.63 4.62
N GLY A 75 -7.54 1.20 3.43
CA GLY A 75 -6.76 2.38 3.04
C GLY A 75 -5.30 2.10 2.69
N ASP A 76 -4.47 3.12 2.84
CA ASP A 76 -3.02 3.09 2.62
C ASP A 76 -2.31 3.02 3.96
N ARG A 77 -1.42 2.04 4.12
CA ARG A 77 -0.63 1.84 5.33
C ARG A 77 0.85 1.64 5.03
N THR A 78 1.67 1.74 6.06
CA THR A 78 3.12 1.50 5.99
C THR A 78 3.49 0.47 7.04
N TRP A 79 4.11 -0.61 6.58
CA TRP A 79 4.70 -1.64 7.41
C TRP A 79 6.22 -1.70 7.23
N VAL A 80 6.86 -2.67 7.85
CA VAL A 80 8.28 -2.98 7.67
C VAL A 80 8.45 -4.36 7.06
N ALA A 81 9.53 -4.53 6.30
CA ALA A 81 9.96 -5.79 5.69
C ALA A 81 11.34 -6.21 6.27
N PRO A 82 11.69 -7.51 6.21
CA PRO A 82 10.96 -8.60 5.53
C PRO A 82 9.86 -9.23 6.40
N GLU A 83 8.81 -9.71 5.76
CA GLU A 83 7.72 -10.43 6.44
C GLU A 83 8.27 -11.62 7.23
N VAL A 84 9.17 -12.40 6.64
CA VAL A 84 9.74 -13.61 7.26
C VAL A 84 10.48 -13.36 8.57
N ASP A 85 10.92 -12.14 8.82
CA ASP A 85 11.58 -11.79 10.08
C ASP A 85 10.60 -11.27 11.13
N PHE A 86 9.66 -10.40 10.76
CA PHE A 86 8.86 -9.65 11.71
C PHE A 86 7.45 -10.21 11.95
N PHE A 87 6.93 -11.05 11.04
CA PHE A 87 5.53 -11.48 11.08
C PHE A 87 5.32 -12.97 11.38
N PHE A 88 6.39 -13.73 11.61
CA PHE A 88 6.34 -15.15 11.91
C PHE A 88 6.99 -15.51 13.25
N PRO A 89 6.27 -15.38 14.39
CA PRO A 89 6.81 -15.67 15.73
C PRO A 89 7.35 -17.11 15.88
N LYS A 90 6.84 -18.03 15.05
CA LYS A 90 7.25 -19.44 15.05
C LYS A 90 8.24 -19.78 13.94
N PHE A 91 8.97 -18.76 13.40
CA PHE A 91 10.01 -19.03 12.40
C PHE A 91 10.93 -20.19 12.86
N PRO A 92 11.27 -21.18 11.99
CA PRO A 92 11.11 -21.22 10.53
C PRO A 92 9.75 -21.72 10.02
N ASN A 93 8.75 -21.90 10.86
CA ASN A 93 7.41 -22.22 10.38
C ASN A 93 6.73 -20.94 9.85
N VAL A 94 6.56 -20.87 8.53
CA VAL A 94 6.08 -19.70 7.78
C VAL A 94 4.77 -20.05 7.05
N ASP A 95 3.74 -20.34 7.78
CA ASP A 95 2.40 -20.58 7.24
C ASP A 95 1.43 -19.44 7.59
N ILE A 96 0.36 -19.31 6.80
CA ILE A 96 -0.64 -18.23 6.98
C ILE A 96 -1.37 -18.30 8.32
N ALA A 97 -1.45 -19.48 8.94
CA ALA A 97 -2.09 -19.64 10.26
C ALA A 97 -1.21 -19.09 11.39
N GLY A 98 0.10 -19.04 11.16
CA GLY A 98 1.09 -18.46 12.07
C GLY A 98 1.41 -17.00 11.81
N TYR A 99 0.82 -16.39 10.79
CA TYR A 99 1.04 -14.98 10.44
C TYR A 99 0.49 -14.05 11.53
N TRP A 100 1.33 -13.14 12.00
CA TRP A 100 1.00 -12.25 13.11
C TRP A 100 1.51 -10.83 12.83
N GLN A 101 0.65 -9.85 13.06
CA GLN A 101 1.01 -8.45 12.89
C GLN A 101 1.50 -7.88 14.22
N PRO A 102 2.75 -7.36 14.29
CA PRO A 102 3.26 -6.73 15.50
C PRO A 102 2.38 -5.56 15.93
N ARG A 103 1.82 -5.60 17.13
CA ARG A 103 0.89 -4.58 17.62
C ARG A 103 1.53 -3.20 17.75
N SER A 104 2.84 -3.11 17.96
CA SER A 104 3.60 -1.86 17.95
C SER A 104 3.68 -1.23 16.54
N LEU A 105 3.51 -2.03 15.48
CA LEU A 105 3.50 -1.59 14.09
C LEU A 105 2.07 -1.31 13.60
N ASP A 106 1.14 -2.24 13.78
CA ASP A 106 -0.26 -2.13 13.39
C ASP A 106 -1.18 -2.73 14.49
N PRO A 107 -1.97 -1.90 15.20
CA PRO A 107 -2.28 -0.50 14.86
C PRO A 107 -1.19 0.52 15.24
N GLY A 108 -0.14 0.15 15.94
CA GLY A 108 0.87 1.08 16.42
C GLY A 108 0.32 2.15 17.37
N ASN A 109 1.15 3.13 17.66
CA ASN A 109 0.77 4.29 18.47
C ASN A 109 1.13 5.58 17.71
N TYR A 110 0.44 5.79 16.59
CA TYR A 110 0.71 6.94 15.73
C TYR A 110 0.16 8.24 16.33
N GLU A 111 1.06 9.19 16.53
CA GLU A 111 0.74 10.56 16.88
C GLU A 111 0.52 11.41 15.64
N LEU A 112 -0.62 12.12 15.58
CA LEU A 112 -0.95 13.01 14.48
C LEU A 112 -0.63 14.45 14.87
N THR A 113 0.14 15.14 14.01
CA THR A 113 0.46 16.57 14.15
C THR A 113 0.05 17.31 12.87
N LYS A 114 -0.68 18.42 13.02
CA LYS A 114 -0.95 19.35 11.90
C LYS A 114 0.28 20.21 11.66
N THR A 115 0.61 20.43 10.40
CA THR A 115 1.72 21.28 9.97
C THR A 115 1.21 22.34 9.00
N ASN A 116 2.01 23.35 8.69
CA ASN A 116 1.64 24.39 7.70
C ASN A 116 1.45 23.83 6.28
N HIS A 117 1.91 22.61 6.00
CA HIS A 117 1.90 22.01 4.67
C HIS A 117 1.12 20.69 4.60
N GLY A 118 0.36 20.35 5.66
CA GLY A 118 -0.42 19.12 5.71
C GLY A 118 -0.43 18.47 7.08
N VAL A 119 -0.41 17.13 7.07
CA VAL A 119 -0.50 16.33 8.29
C VAL A 119 0.72 15.42 8.39
N LYS A 120 1.25 15.26 9.60
CA LYS A 120 2.33 14.33 9.92
C LYS A 120 1.84 13.28 10.92
N LEU A 121 2.15 12.03 10.67
CA LEU A 121 1.98 10.89 11.57
C LEU A 121 3.37 10.41 12.01
N THR A 122 3.54 10.10 13.28
CA THR A 122 4.79 9.56 13.83
C THR A 122 4.49 8.37 14.73
N ASN A 123 5.18 7.24 14.50
CA ASN A 123 5.14 6.07 15.38
C ASN A 123 6.56 5.69 15.79
N ARG A 124 6.77 5.53 17.10
CA ARG A 124 7.98 4.92 17.67
C ARG A 124 7.60 3.54 18.16
N LEU A 125 8.34 2.55 17.71
CA LEU A 125 8.04 1.16 17.99
C LEU A 125 9.29 0.35 18.27
N ASN A 126 9.12 -0.67 19.09
CA ASN A 126 10.11 -1.71 19.28
C ASN A 126 9.56 -2.98 18.66
N ILE A 127 10.33 -3.64 17.81
CA ILE A 127 9.93 -4.83 17.08
C ILE A 127 11.01 -5.90 17.19
N GLU A 128 10.58 -7.15 17.27
CA GLU A 128 11.45 -8.31 17.33
C GLU A 128 11.53 -9.01 15.98
N GLY A 129 12.74 -9.26 15.50
CA GLY A 129 13.00 -10.12 14.36
C GLY A 129 13.09 -11.58 14.83
N PHE A 130 12.14 -12.40 14.38
CA PHE A 130 12.07 -13.80 14.79
C PHE A 130 13.07 -14.69 14.05
N ARG A 131 13.44 -14.32 12.82
CA ARG A 131 14.50 -14.97 12.04
C ARG A 131 15.87 -14.49 12.47
N SER A 132 16.10 -13.19 12.52
CA SER A 132 17.38 -12.57 12.89
C SER A 132 17.72 -12.72 14.37
N LYS A 133 16.72 -12.98 15.24
CA LYS A 133 16.84 -12.99 16.71
C LYS A 133 17.34 -11.66 17.28
N LYS A 134 17.09 -10.56 16.55
CA LYS A 134 17.46 -9.20 16.95
C LYS A 134 16.21 -8.40 17.28
N ARG A 135 16.35 -7.43 18.18
CA ARG A 135 15.35 -6.39 18.43
C ARG A 135 15.84 -5.10 17.85
N VAL A 136 14.90 -4.25 17.43
CA VAL A 136 15.21 -2.93 16.88
C VAL A 136 14.18 -1.92 17.34
N GLU A 137 14.67 -0.75 17.72
CA GLU A 137 13.84 0.42 17.99
C GLU A 137 13.78 1.30 16.73
N LEU A 138 12.56 1.56 16.25
CA LEU A 138 12.31 2.25 15.00
C LEU A 138 11.45 3.50 15.21
N GLU A 139 11.66 4.49 14.35
CA GLU A 139 10.73 5.59 14.16
C GLU A 139 10.26 5.61 12.70
N ILE A 140 8.94 5.54 12.50
CA ILE A 140 8.30 5.74 11.22
C ILE A 140 7.60 7.09 11.24
N THR A 141 7.88 7.95 10.26
CA THR A 141 7.15 9.20 10.06
C THR A 141 6.52 9.21 8.67
N LYS A 142 5.29 9.76 8.60
CA LYS A 142 4.54 9.92 7.34
C LYS A 142 4.05 11.36 7.27
N SER A 143 4.42 12.10 6.23
CA SER A 143 3.90 13.45 5.96
C SER A 143 3.12 13.44 4.68
N VAL A 144 1.91 14.00 4.72
CA VAL A 144 0.96 14.00 3.61
C VAL A 144 0.81 15.41 3.07
N ALA A 145 0.93 15.56 1.73
CA ALA A 145 0.77 16.82 1.02
C ALA A 145 -0.01 16.59 -0.29
N ALA A 146 -0.41 17.68 -0.95
CA ALA A 146 -1.06 17.61 -2.26
C ALA A 146 -0.18 16.92 -3.31
N ALA A 147 -0.81 16.24 -4.28
CA ALA A 147 -0.19 15.81 -5.52
C ALA A 147 -0.97 16.43 -6.70
N PRO A 148 -0.39 17.37 -7.45
CA PRO A 148 -1.05 17.92 -8.62
C PRO A 148 -1.38 16.83 -9.63
N ASN A 149 -2.52 16.97 -10.34
CA ASN A 149 -2.88 16.05 -11.40
C ASN A 149 -1.72 15.94 -12.42
N PRO A 150 -1.15 14.74 -12.64
CA PRO A 150 -0.03 14.57 -13.56
C PRO A 150 -0.37 14.91 -15.01
N LEU A 151 -1.66 14.88 -15.37
CA LEU A 151 -2.16 15.12 -16.72
C LEU A 151 -2.63 16.58 -16.94
N ARG A 152 -2.44 17.47 -15.99
CA ARG A 152 -2.95 18.86 -16.06
C ARG A 152 -2.46 19.69 -17.27
N TYR A 153 -1.41 19.23 -17.93
CA TYR A 153 -0.86 19.88 -19.14
C TYR A 153 -0.99 19.00 -20.40
N ASP A 154 -1.64 17.84 -20.29
CA ASP A 154 -1.86 16.95 -21.43
C ASP A 154 -3.12 17.38 -22.20
N ALA A 155 -2.92 18.02 -23.35
CA ALA A 155 -4.02 18.49 -24.19
C ALA A 155 -4.82 17.36 -24.88
N ALA A 156 -4.28 16.15 -24.94
CA ALA A 156 -4.94 14.99 -25.54
C ALA A 156 -5.96 14.33 -24.61
N ILE A 157 -5.88 14.62 -23.31
CA ILE A 157 -6.76 14.04 -22.29
C ILE A 157 -7.68 15.13 -21.74
N ARG A 158 -8.99 14.95 -21.97
CA ARG A 158 -10.01 15.87 -21.44
C ARG A 158 -10.23 15.57 -19.96
N ILE A 159 -9.60 16.35 -19.09
CA ILE A 159 -9.69 16.18 -17.63
C ILE A 159 -11.00 16.69 -17.02
N ASP A 160 -11.76 17.51 -17.73
CA ASP A 160 -12.97 18.17 -17.20
C ASP A 160 -14.13 17.21 -16.88
N ALA A 161 -14.14 16.03 -17.51
CA ALA A 161 -15.14 14.98 -17.28
C ALA A 161 -14.66 13.87 -16.32
N ILE A 162 -13.48 14.05 -15.72
CA ILE A 162 -12.80 13.02 -14.92
C ILE A 162 -12.60 13.55 -13.52
N GLU A 163 -13.09 12.81 -12.52
CA GLU A 163 -12.76 13.07 -11.14
C GLU A 163 -11.27 12.75 -10.90
N TYR A 164 -10.60 13.63 -10.18
CA TYR A 164 -9.21 13.42 -9.75
C TYR A 164 -9.07 13.65 -8.26
N ALA A 165 -8.27 12.83 -7.61
CA ALA A 165 -7.76 13.04 -6.28
C ALA A 165 -6.33 12.51 -6.18
N GLY A 166 -5.45 13.20 -5.45
CA GLY A 166 -4.08 12.74 -5.31
C GLY A 166 -3.39 13.29 -4.09
N HIS A 167 -2.39 12.54 -3.60
CA HIS A 167 -1.52 12.99 -2.52
C HIS A 167 -0.08 12.56 -2.74
N THR A 168 0.82 13.34 -2.18
CA THR A 168 2.23 13.01 -2.01
C THR A 168 2.42 12.50 -0.58
N LEU A 169 3.07 11.35 -0.43
CA LEU A 169 3.47 10.78 0.83
C LEU A 169 4.99 10.84 0.96
N LEU A 170 5.48 11.49 1.99
CA LEU A 170 6.88 11.46 2.40
C LEU A 170 6.96 10.57 3.64
N THR A 171 7.60 9.42 3.50
CA THR A 171 7.75 8.44 4.59
C THR A 171 9.22 8.31 4.96
N SER A 172 9.55 8.29 6.24
CA SER A 172 10.90 7.94 6.70
C SER A 172 10.87 6.79 7.67
N LEU A 173 11.89 5.95 7.59
CA LEU A 173 12.21 4.91 8.56
C LEU A 173 13.56 5.24 9.16
N ARG A 174 13.67 5.23 10.49
CA ARG A 174 14.91 5.48 11.22
C ARG A 174 15.10 4.45 12.32
N ILE A 175 16.30 3.88 12.40
CA ILE A 175 16.77 3.05 13.51
C ILE A 175 17.19 3.99 14.63
N LEU A 176 16.65 3.78 15.84
CA LEU A 176 16.96 4.58 17.02
C LEU A 176 18.10 3.99 17.86
N ASP A 177 18.40 2.71 17.68
CA ASP A 177 19.51 2.03 18.34
C ASP A 177 20.85 2.71 18.06
N PRO A 178 21.83 2.66 18.99
CA PRO A 178 23.12 3.36 18.86
C PRO A 178 23.94 2.95 17.64
N ASP A 179 23.99 1.65 17.30
CA ASP A 179 24.67 1.14 16.10
C ASP A 179 23.62 0.51 15.14
N PRO A 180 23.46 1.03 13.92
CA PRO A 180 22.54 0.47 12.95
C PRO A 180 22.95 -0.94 12.48
N ASN A 181 24.21 -1.35 12.62
CA ASN A 181 24.65 -2.70 12.25
C ASN A 181 24.22 -3.76 13.28
N ASP A 182 23.87 -3.36 14.50
CA ASP A 182 23.28 -4.26 15.50
C ASP A 182 21.82 -4.55 15.22
N ALA A 183 21.13 -3.66 14.47
CA ALA A 183 19.76 -3.84 14.04
C ALA A 183 19.67 -4.91 12.94
N PRO A 184 18.52 -5.62 12.81
CA PRO A 184 18.27 -6.46 11.65
C PRO A 184 18.16 -5.60 10.37
N LEU A 185 18.26 -6.25 9.21
CA LEU A 185 17.95 -5.60 7.94
C LEU A 185 16.46 -5.27 7.91
N VAL A 186 16.09 -3.99 7.75
CA VAL A 186 14.69 -3.52 7.78
C VAL A 186 14.41 -2.53 6.66
N GLY A 187 13.35 -2.78 5.89
CA GLY A 187 12.88 -1.92 4.81
C GLY A 187 11.50 -1.35 5.08
N LEU A 188 11.18 -0.20 4.47
CA LEU A 188 9.80 0.30 4.41
C LEU A 188 9.00 -0.50 3.38
N TRP A 189 7.79 -0.84 3.75
CA TRP A 189 6.81 -1.52 2.92
C TRP A 189 5.51 -0.72 2.89
N SER A 190 5.15 -0.19 1.72
CA SER A 190 3.94 0.58 1.50
C SER A 190 2.87 -0.29 0.86
N LEU A 191 1.67 -0.27 1.43
CA LEU A 191 0.54 -1.10 1.02
C LEU A 191 -0.69 -0.21 0.82
N THR A 192 -1.29 -0.28 -0.37
CA THR A 192 -2.52 0.44 -0.71
C THR A 192 -3.61 -0.55 -1.03
N GLN A 193 -4.71 -0.52 -0.28
CA GLN A 193 -5.85 -1.40 -0.46
C GLN A 193 -6.92 -0.76 -1.35
N MET A 194 -7.32 -1.49 -2.39
CA MET A 194 -8.34 -1.10 -3.36
C MET A 194 -9.52 -2.07 -3.35
N PRO A 195 -10.71 -1.67 -3.84
CA PRO A 195 -11.80 -2.60 -4.07
C PRO A 195 -11.35 -3.79 -4.93
N HIS A 196 -11.76 -5.00 -4.54
CA HIS A 196 -11.46 -6.24 -5.27
C HIS A 196 -12.14 -6.26 -6.65
N GLN A 197 -11.81 -7.24 -7.50
CA GLN A 197 -12.38 -7.45 -8.85
C GLN A 197 -11.78 -6.57 -9.96
N GLY A 198 -10.70 -5.87 -9.69
CA GLY A 198 -9.98 -5.09 -10.69
C GLY A 198 -8.84 -5.82 -11.37
N GLU A 199 -8.07 -5.06 -12.12
CA GLU A 199 -6.89 -5.50 -12.83
C GLU A 199 -5.70 -4.60 -12.52
N LEU A 200 -4.58 -5.20 -12.14
CA LEU A 200 -3.35 -4.51 -11.78
C LEU A 200 -2.34 -4.58 -12.93
N PHE A 201 -1.61 -3.48 -13.10
CA PHE A 201 -0.63 -3.28 -14.16
C PHE A 201 0.70 -2.84 -13.56
N ILE A 202 1.76 -3.59 -13.81
CA ILE A 202 3.13 -3.23 -13.41
C ILE A 202 3.96 -3.03 -14.68
N PRO A 203 4.22 -1.78 -15.10
CA PRO A 203 5.11 -1.50 -16.21
C PRO A 203 6.55 -1.92 -15.90
N THR A 204 7.19 -2.53 -16.87
CA THR A 204 8.56 -3.04 -16.76
C THR A 204 9.43 -2.53 -17.92
N TYR A 205 10.74 -2.52 -17.74
CA TYR A 205 11.69 -2.14 -18.79
C TYR A 205 11.88 -3.23 -19.85
N SER A 206 11.66 -4.49 -19.47
CA SER A 206 11.72 -5.64 -20.35
C SER A 206 10.79 -6.74 -19.84
N ARG A 207 10.56 -7.74 -20.67
CA ARG A 207 9.78 -8.91 -20.28
C ARG A 207 10.36 -9.57 -19.03
N THR A 208 9.48 -9.90 -18.10
CA THR A 208 9.83 -10.59 -16.85
C THR A 208 8.71 -11.52 -16.42
N GLU A 209 9.08 -12.64 -15.82
CA GLU A 209 8.12 -13.48 -15.12
C GLU A 209 8.09 -13.03 -13.65
N PRO A 210 6.92 -12.61 -13.13
CA PRO A 210 6.79 -12.23 -11.74
C PRO A 210 7.01 -13.43 -10.83
N ARG A 211 7.62 -13.21 -9.69
CA ARG A 211 7.76 -14.22 -8.65
C ARG A 211 6.40 -14.45 -7.97
N ILE A 212 5.96 -15.66 -7.89
CA ILE A 212 4.81 -16.07 -7.09
C ILE A 212 5.28 -16.30 -5.67
N TYR A 213 4.76 -15.52 -4.73
CA TYR A 213 5.02 -15.66 -3.29
C TYR A 213 4.14 -16.75 -2.69
N PHE A 214 2.85 -16.72 -3.00
CA PHE A 214 1.88 -17.74 -2.63
C PHE A 214 0.61 -17.64 -3.50
N GLY A 215 -0.24 -18.67 -3.45
CA GLY A 215 -1.42 -18.79 -4.30
C GLY A 215 -1.07 -19.09 -5.77
N LEU A 216 -2.01 -18.87 -6.66
CA LEU A 216 -1.87 -19.02 -8.13
C LEU A 216 -1.55 -20.44 -8.65
N VAL A 217 -1.62 -21.46 -7.79
CA VAL A 217 -1.25 -22.84 -8.20
C VAL A 217 -2.20 -23.39 -9.25
N ASP A 218 -3.51 -23.08 -9.14
CA ASP A 218 -4.57 -23.52 -10.06
C ASP A 218 -5.26 -22.33 -10.76
N THR A 219 -4.60 -21.19 -10.83
CA THR A 219 -5.18 -19.96 -11.40
C THR A 219 -5.23 -20.06 -12.93
N PRO A 220 -6.33 -19.63 -13.57
CA PRO A 220 -6.39 -19.56 -15.02
C PRO A 220 -5.23 -18.77 -15.62
N PRO A 221 -4.62 -19.23 -16.73
CA PRO A 221 -3.45 -18.56 -17.34
C PRO A 221 -3.66 -17.10 -17.73
N ASP A 222 -4.92 -16.67 -17.86
CA ASP A 222 -5.29 -15.29 -18.18
C ASP A 222 -5.36 -14.36 -16.96
N GLU A 223 -5.28 -14.88 -15.73
CA GLU A 223 -5.28 -14.06 -14.52
C GLU A 223 -3.93 -13.38 -14.28
N LEU A 224 -2.82 -14.05 -14.61
CA LEU A 224 -1.48 -13.48 -14.57
C LEU A 224 -0.86 -13.58 -15.96
N ALA A 225 -0.66 -12.46 -16.62
CA ALA A 225 -0.12 -12.38 -17.96
C ALA A 225 1.08 -11.44 -18.05
N THR A 226 2.06 -11.79 -18.87
CA THR A 226 3.26 -10.99 -19.11
C THR A 226 3.38 -10.64 -20.58
N SER A 227 3.85 -9.43 -20.86
CA SER A 227 4.26 -8.98 -22.19
C SER A 227 5.67 -8.40 -22.14
N ASP A 228 6.13 -7.79 -23.22
CA ASP A 228 7.50 -7.27 -23.30
C ASP A 228 7.80 -6.20 -22.26
N ARG A 229 6.77 -5.42 -21.84
CA ARG A 229 6.93 -4.29 -20.93
C ARG A 229 5.87 -4.19 -19.85
N LEU A 230 5.12 -5.26 -19.59
CA LEU A 230 4.00 -5.20 -18.66
C LEU A 230 3.75 -6.57 -18.01
N VAL A 231 3.52 -6.53 -16.71
CA VAL A 231 2.86 -7.61 -15.96
C VAL A 231 1.43 -7.17 -15.68
N ARG A 232 0.46 -8.02 -15.99
CA ARG A 232 -0.97 -7.82 -15.73
C ARG A 232 -1.45 -8.88 -14.76
N PHE A 233 -2.16 -8.45 -13.72
CA PHE A 233 -2.71 -9.35 -12.72
C PHE A 233 -4.20 -9.05 -12.49
N LYS A 234 -5.08 -9.95 -12.93
CA LYS A 234 -6.52 -9.86 -12.65
C LYS A 234 -6.77 -10.37 -11.24
N MET A 235 -7.10 -9.46 -10.34
CA MET A 235 -7.26 -9.75 -8.91
C MET A 235 -8.72 -10.12 -8.60
N ARG A 236 -9.12 -11.32 -8.99
CA ARG A 236 -10.52 -11.81 -8.93
C ARG A 236 -10.68 -13.16 -8.26
N ALA A 237 -9.61 -13.93 -8.12
CA ALA A 237 -9.64 -15.27 -7.54
C ALA A 237 -10.04 -15.27 -6.07
N ALA A 238 -10.59 -16.39 -5.60
CA ALA A 238 -10.78 -16.66 -4.18
C ALA A 238 -9.44 -17.02 -3.53
N GLY A 239 -9.30 -16.73 -2.23
CA GLY A 239 -8.08 -16.98 -1.47
C GLY A 239 -7.12 -15.80 -1.46
N GLU A 240 -5.88 -16.07 -1.15
CA GLU A 240 -4.78 -15.11 -1.12
C GLU A 240 -3.76 -15.45 -2.20
N HIS A 241 -3.39 -14.45 -3.03
CA HIS A 241 -2.45 -14.59 -4.12
C HIS A 241 -1.49 -13.39 -4.12
N LYS A 242 -0.19 -13.66 -4.04
CA LYS A 242 0.83 -12.60 -4.01
C LYS A 242 1.91 -12.83 -5.06
N ILE A 243 2.23 -11.76 -5.78
CA ILE A 243 3.31 -11.72 -6.78
C ILE A 243 4.32 -10.63 -6.44
N GLY A 244 5.55 -10.79 -6.93
CA GLY A 244 6.62 -9.80 -6.82
C GLY A 244 7.38 -9.60 -8.12
N VAL A 245 7.83 -8.35 -8.36
CA VAL A 245 8.67 -7.95 -9.50
C VAL A 245 9.96 -7.31 -8.98
N ARG A 246 11.09 -7.72 -9.56
CA ARG A 246 12.41 -7.25 -9.12
C ARG A 246 12.64 -5.77 -9.43
N ALA A 247 13.40 -5.10 -8.55
CA ALA A 247 13.73 -3.69 -8.64
C ALA A 247 14.45 -3.32 -9.96
N ALA A 248 15.29 -4.19 -10.48
CA ALA A 248 16.04 -3.94 -11.70
C ALA A 248 15.15 -3.88 -12.97
N ILE A 249 13.91 -4.36 -12.88
CA ILE A 249 13.01 -4.49 -14.03
C ILE A 249 11.85 -3.49 -13.97
N THR A 250 11.36 -3.12 -12.79
CA THR A 250 10.17 -2.24 -12.63
C THR A 250 10.48 -0.77 -12.89
N THR A 251 9.49 -0.05 -13.42
CA THR A 251 9.61 1.39 -13.74
C THR A 251 9.33 2.32 -12.55
N GLY A 252 8.90 1.77 -11.40
CA GLY A 252 8.50 2.58 -10.24
C GLY A 252 7.06 3.09 -10.32
N ARG A 253 6.22 2.43 -11.13
CA ARG A 253 4.78 2.65 -11.18
C ARG A 253 4.01 1.36 -11.09
N ILE A 254 2.84 1.43 -10.43
CA ILE A 254 1.80 0.40 -10.43
C ILE A 254 0.48 1.10 -10.69
N GLY A 255 -0.36 0.54 -11.55
CA GLY A 255 -1.72 1.00 -11.76
C GLY A 255 -2.74 -0.10 -11.46
N TYR A 256 -3.93 0.29 -11.02
CA TYR A 256 -5.04 -0.62 -10.76
C TYR A 256 -6.32 -0.04 -11.28
N ILE A 257 -7.01 -0.76 -12.17
CA ILE A 257 -8.31 -0.38 -12.73
C ILE A 257 -9.38 -1.28 -12.15
N TYR A 258 -10.47 -0.69 -11.66
CA TYR A 258 -11.62 -1.43 -11.14
C TYR A 258 -12.94 -0.75 -11.49
N PRO A 259 -14.05 -1.52 -11.65
CA PRO A 259 -15.38 -0.97 -11.90
C PRO A 259 -15.95 -0.36 -10.60
N THR A 260 -16.67 0.75 -10.73
CA THR A 260 -17.40 1.41 -9.64
C THR A 260 -18.71 2.00 -10.17
N GLY A 261 -19.86 1.42 -9.76
CA GLY A 261 -21.15 1.77 -10.34
C GLY A 261 -21.18 1.58 -11.86
N ASN A 262 -21.49 2.65 -12.58
CA ASN A 262 -21.47 2.71 -14.05
C ASN A 262 -20.16 3.30 -14.62
N GLN A 263 -19.17 3.53 -13.79
CA GLN A 263 -17.87 4.11 -14.13
C GLN A 263 -16.73 3.11 -13.85
N HIS A 264 -15.52 3.55 -14.13
CA HIS A 264 -14.29 2.87 -13.74
C HIS A 264 -13.41 3.85 -12.96
N ALA A 265 -12.62 3.30 -12.05
CA ALA A 265 -11.58 4.05 -11.36
C ALA A 265 -10.21 3.48 -11.70
N LEU A 266 -9.21 4.35 -11.72
CA LEU A 266 -7.81 4.02 -11.83
C LEU A 266 -7.08 4.60 -10.63
N ILE A 267 -6.30 3.79 -9.94
CA ILE A 267 -5.34 4.25 -8.95
C ILE A 267 -3.94 3.97 -9.47
N VAL A 268 -3.07 4.97 -9.45
CA VAL A 268 -1.66 4.83 -9.79
C VAL A 268 -0.82 5.20 -8.58
N ARG A 269 0.08 4.31 -8.19
CA ARG A 269 1.17 4.61 -7.26
C ARG A 269 2.44 4.88 -8.09
N ASN A 270 3.05 6.04 -7.86
CA ASN A 270 4.31 6.46 -8.45
C ASN A 270 5.35 6.61 -7.34
N PHE A 271 6.47 5.87 -7.44
CA PHE A 271 7.48 5.77 -6.40
C PHE A 271 8.88 5.62 -7.00
N PHE A 272 9.91 5.86 -6.20
CA PHE A 272 11.28 5.69 -6.64
C PHE A 272 11.75 4.26 -6.47
N VAL A 273 12.51 3.78 -7.45
CA VAL A 273 13.18 2.48 -7.40
C VAL A 273 14.68 2.70 -7.54
N ASN A 274 15.45 2.12 -6.64
CA ASN A 274 16.90 2.00 -6.79
C ASN A 274 17.22 0.58 -7.28
N PRO A 275 17.58 0.37 -8.56
CA PRO A 275 17.87 -0.98 -9.09
C PRO A 275 19.01 -1.71 -8.35
N SER A 276 19.89 -0.96 -7.69
CA SER A 276 21.02 -1.49 -6.91
C SER A 276 20.77 -1.47 -5.39
N GLY A 277 19.55 -1.15 -4.95
CA GLY A 277 19.17 -1.13 -3.54
C GLY A 277 19.02 -2.53 -2.96
N GLU A 278 19.26 -2.67 -1.67
CA GLU A 278 18.96 -3.89 -0.94
C GLU A 278 17.48 -3.92 -0.56
N TYR A 279 16.71 -4.82 -1.16
CA TYR A 279 15.29 -5.02 -0.86
C TYR A 279 15.14 -6.27 0.00
N ALA A 280 14.70 -6.09 1.24
CA ALA A 280 14.75 -7.12 2.26
C ALA A 280 13.65 -8.16 2.16
N ASP A 281 12.50 -7.81 1.55
CA ASP A 281 11.36 -8.74 1.49
C ASP A 281 11.58 -9.86 0.49
N VAL A 282 11.13 -11.06 0.88
CA VAL A 282 11.43 -12.32 0.19
C VAL A 282 10.20 -13.24 0.21
N PRO A 283 10.09 -14.18 -0.74
CA PRO A 283 9.12 -15.27 -0.61
C PRO A 283 9.34 -16.05 0.70
N TRP A 284 8.26 -16.37 1.39
CA TRP A 284 8.34 -16.95 2.75
C TRP A 284 9.16 -18.24 2.83
N THR A 285 9.08 -19.06 1.77
CA THR A 285 9.78 -20.35 1.70
C THR A 285 11.19 -20.25 1.07
N GLU A 286 11.57 -19.06 0.55
CA GLU A 286 12.85 -18.84 -0.13
C GLU A 286 13.52 -17.57 0.41
N PRO A 287 13.98 -17.57 1.67
CA PRO A 287 14.42 -16.37 2.37
C PRO A 287 15.71 -15.74 1.81
N GLU A 288 16.34 -16.34 0.83
CA GLU A 288 17.52 -15.81 0.13
C GLU A 288 17.18 -15.21 -1.25
N ASP A 289 15.92 -15.36 -1.72
CA ASP A 289 15.47 -14.81 -3.00
C ASP A 289 15.02 -13.35 -2.85
N ARG A 290 15.97 -12.43 -2.91
CA ARG A 290 15.82 -10.98 -2.63
C ARG A 290 15.66 -10.13 -3.89
N GLY A 291 15.41 -8.83 -3.68
CA GLY A 291 15.47 -7.81 -4.73
C GLY A 291 14.11 -7.42 -5.33
N TYR A 292 13.01 -7.73 -4.65
CA TYR A 292 11.67 -7.38 -5.09
C TYR A 292 11.27 -6.01 -4.51
N SER A 293 11.12 -5.01 -5.40
CA SER A 293 10.68 -3.68 -4.99
C SER A 293 9.19 -3.44 -5.19
N THR A 294 8.54 -4.27 -6.00
CA THR A 294 7.13 -4.11 -6.39
C THR A 294 6.41 -5.42 -6.16
N GLN A 295 5.30 -5.36 -5.44
CA GLN A 295 4.50 -6.54 -5.15
C GLN A 295 3.02 -6.23 -5.32
N ALA A 296 2.20 -7.25 -5.40
CA ALA A 296 0.75 -7.13 -5.41
C ALA A 296 0.12 -8.34 -4.73
N CYS A 297 -0.91 -8.09 -3.93
CA CYS A 297 -1.63 -9.12 -3.21
C CYS A 297 -3.14 -9.01 -3.47
N SER A 298 -3.75 -10.11 -3.95
CA SER A 298 -5.19 -10.27 -4.07
C SER A 298 -5.71 -11.06 -2.90
N VAL A 299 -6.67 -10.52 -2.17
CA VAL A 299 -7.24 -11.14 -0.98
C VAL A 299 -8.76 -11.26 -1.14
N ASN A 300 -9.25 -12.49 -1.07
CA ASN A 300 -10.68 -12.81 -1.02
C ASN A 300 -10.89 -13.97 -0.07
N SER A 301 -10.83 -13.68 1.22
CA SER A 301 -10.83 -14.64 2.31
C SER A 301 -11.39 -14.07 3.61
N ARG A 302 -11.11 -14.73 4.73
CA ARG A 302 -11.45 -14.23 6.08
C ARG A 302 -10.82 -12.86 6.42
N TRP A 303 -9.75 -12.48 5.74
CA TRP A 303 -9.06 -11.20 5.95
C TRP A 303 -9.76 -10.01 5.29
N GLY A 304 -10.74 -10.30 4.43
CA GLY A 304 -11.51 -9.32 3.67
C GLY A 304 -11.57 -9.66 2.18
N MET A 305 -12.14 -8.75 1.41
CA MET A 305 -12.20 -8.84 -0.04
C MET A 305 -11.64 -7.54 -0.61
N PHE A 306 -10.33 -7.54 -0.90
CA PHE A 306 -9.60 -6.37 -1.39
C PHE A 306 -8.41 -6.78 -2.28
N SER A 307 -7.90 -5.82 -3.02
CA SER A 307 -6.66 -5.93 -3.77
C SER A 307 -5.63 -4.98 -3.16
N GLU A 308 -4.35 -5.34 -3.18
CA GLU A 308 -3.26 -4.49 -2.72
C GLU A 308 -2.23 -4.25 -3.82
N MET A 309 -1.85 -2.99 -3.99
CA MET A 309 -0.59 -2.65 -4.63
C MET A 309 0.43 -2.32 -3.54
N GLU A 310 1.63 -2.86 -3.72
CA GLU A 310 2.67 -2.81 -2.72
C GLU A 310 4.00 -2.39 -3.36
N TYR A 311 4.78 -1.61 -2.63
CA TYR A 311 6.16 -1.38 -3.00
C TYR A 311 7.05 -1.31 -1.78
N HIS A 312 8.32 -1.65 -1.98
CA HIS A 312 9.36 -1.65 -0.97
C HIS A 312 10.38 -0.56 -1.26
N VAL A 313 10.93 -0.01 -0.21
CA VAL A 313 12.05 0.94 -0.22
C VAL A 313 13.31 0.17 0.19
N PRO A 314 14.50 0.50 -0.35
CA PRO A 314 15.72 -0.16 0.06
C PRO A 314 15.89 -0.18 1.58
N ALA A 315 16.39 -1.28 2.10
CA ALA A 315 16.50 -1.53 3.52
C ALA A 315 17.68 -0.77 4.15
N ILE A 316 17.59 -0.61 5.47
CA ILE A 316 18.63 -0.04 6.36
C ILE A 316 18.98 -1.08 7.42
N GLY A 317 20.00 -0.82 8.21
CA GLY A 317 20.48 -1.74 9.27
C GLY A 317 21.65 -2.60 8.83
N GLU A 318 21.68 -3.82 9.33
CA GLU A 318 22.81 -4.75 9.16
C GLU A 318 23.33 -4.82 7.72
N GLY A 319 24.64 -4.63 7.56
CA GLY A 319 25.35 -4.71 6.28
C GLY A 319 25.16 -3.54 5.33
N THR A 320 24.25 -2.59 5.63
CA THR A 320 23.99 -1.42 4.76
C THR A 320 24.76 -0.18 5.20
N GLY A 321 25.15 -0.09 6.46
CA GLY A 321 25.73 1.11 7.08
C GLY A 321 24.75 2.28 7.19
N LEU A 322 23.47 2.09 6.85
CA LEU A 322 22.45 3.13 6.85
C LEU A 322 21.59 3.06 8.12
N ARG A 323 21.36 4.22 8.72
CA ARG A 323 20.48 4.39 9.89
C ARG A 323 19.09 4.86 9.51
N GLN A 324 18.95 5.53 8.38
CA GLN A 324 17.71 6.17 7.96
C GLN A 324 17.55 6.06 6.46
N ILE A 325 16.30 5.91 6.05
CA ILE A 325 15.88 6.08 4.66
C ILE A 325 14.65 6.97 4.60
N VAL A 326 14.52 7.71 3.51
CA VAL A 326 13.37 8.56 3.20
C VAL A 326 12.85 8.16 1.83
N ASP A 327 11.54 7.94 1.76
CA ASP A 327 10.82 7.67 0.53
C ASP A 327 9.85 8.82 0.23
N ARG A 328 9.68 9.09 -1.07
CA ARG A 328 8.66 9.99 -1.57
C ARG A 328 7.87 9.31 -2.67
N SER A 329 6.60 9.10 -2.41
CA SER A 329 5.69 8.54 -3.41
C SER A 329 4.49 9.44 -3.65
N GLN A 330 3.77 9.19 -4.74
CA GLN A 330 2.51 9.84 -5.05
C GLN A 330 1.45 8.79 -5.34
N LEU A 331 0.24 9.06 -4.90
CA LEU A 331 -0.96 8.34 -5.32
C LEU A 331 -1.79 9.28 -6.16
N TRP A 332 -2.18 8.82 -7.36
CA TRP A 332 -3.09 9.51 -8.26
C TRP A 332 -4.30 8.62 -8.49
N ALA A 333 -5.48 9.15 -8.24
CA ALA A 333 -6.75 8.43 -8.38
C ALA A 333 -7.66 9.18 -9.36
N PHE A 334 -8.23 8.46 -10.30
CA PHE A 334 -9.10 8.98 -11.35
C PHE A 334 -10.39 8.17 -11.39
N ARG A 335 -11.52 8.81 -11.70
CA ARG A 335 -12.80 8.15 -11.96
C ARG A 335 -13.49 8.80 -13.14
N GLY A 336 -14.03 7.97 -14.05
CA GLY A 336 -14.68 8.43 -15.26
C GLY A 336 -15.22 7.28 -16.11
N SER A 337 -15.48 7.54 -17.38
CA SER A 337 -15.84 6.49 -18.32
C SER A 337 -14.72 5.46 -18.47
N ARG A 338 -15.05 4.23 -18.84
CA ARG A 338 -14.05 3.19 -19.09
C ARG A 338 -13.00 3.65 -20.12
N GLU A 339 -13.46 4.25 -21.21
CA GLU A 339 -12.61 4.73 -22.30
C GLU A 339 -11.60 5.78 -21.81
N ASP A 340 -12.05 6.76 -21.01
CA ASP A 340 -11.17 7.80 -20.48
C ASP A 340 -10.15 7.22 -19.50
N ILE A 341 -10.59 6.31 -18.63
CA ILE A 341 -9.71 5.64 -17.67
C ILE A 341 -8.64 4.79 -18.37
N GLU A 342 -8.99 4.08 -19.44
CA GLU A 342 -8.02 3.35 -20.25
C GLU A 342 -7.02 4.28 -20.96
N LYS A 343 -7.46 5.44 -21.47
CA LYS A 343 -6.56 6.46 -22.05
C LYS A 343 -5.57 6.98 -21.00
N ILE A 344 -6.05 7.31 -19.81
CA ILE A 344 -5.20 7.77 -18.69
C ILE A 344 -4.20 6.70 -18.29
N ALA A 345 -4.63 5.46 -18.17
CA ALA A 345 -3.77 4.34 -17.82
C ALA A 345 -2.64 4.16 -18.85
N ARG A 346 -2.94 4.23 -20.15
CA ARG A 346 -1.91 4.19 -21.22
C ARG A 346 -0.90 5.33 -21.06
N ALA A 347 -1.38 6.56 -20.84
CA ALA A 347 -0.51 7.72 -20.70
C ALA A 347 0.40 7.64 -19.47
N LEU A 348 -0.13 7.18 -18.32
CA LEU A 348 0.62 7.17 -17.07
C LEU A 348 1.49 5.93 -16.90
N LEU A 349 1.09 4.78 -17.45
CA LEU A 349 1.79 3.51 -17.29
C LEU A 349 2.61 3.13 -18.52
N SER A 350 2.54 3.93 -19.60
CA SER A 350 3.37 3.78 -20.82
C SER A 350 3.30 2.39 -21.45
N TYR A 351 2.09 1.84 -21.61
CA TYR A 351 1.86 0.56 -22.26
C TYR A 351 0.70 0.64 -23.25
N GLU A 352 0.69 -0.25 -24.23
CA GLU A 352 -0.44 -0.46 -25.15
C GLU A 352 -1.38 -1.51 -24.54
N ILE A 353 -2.66 -1.20 -24.46
CA ILE A 353 -3.71 -2.11 -23.98
C ILE A 353 -4.25 -2.90 -25.16
#